data_18c3efaef1b02ae8820c599577af3034
#
_entry.id   18c3efaef1b02ae8820c599577af3034
#
_cell.length_a   1.000
_cell.length_b   1.000
_cell.length_c   1.000
_cell.angle_alpha   90.00
_cell.angle_beta   90.00
_cell.angle_gamma   90.00
#
_symmetry.space_group_name_H-M   'P 1'
#
loop_
_entity.id
_entity.type
_entity.pdbx_description
1 polymer ?
#
loop_
_entity_poly.entity_id
_entity_poly.type
_entity_poly.pdbx_seq_one_letter_code
_entity_poly.pdbx_strand_id
1 'polypeptide(L)'
;KDKTNSDQIIGHFGLGFYSAFMVADEVHIDSLSYKEGSTPVHWTCDGSTEYDMSEGSKTTVGTEITLFLNEDCLEFANEYRVREVLEKYCSFMPVEIFLSKANAPQEYETIDESELKDDDVVVEHIHEDAKYEEKEKEDGTKEQVEVSPAKEKVKINKRPVSISDIHPLWTKHPNECSDEDYKEFYRKVFNDYREPLFWIHLNMDYPFNLKGILYFPRINTEYDSIEGTIKLYNNQVFIADNIKEVIPEYLMLLKGVIDCPDLPLNVSRSALQNDGFVKKISEYISKKFADKLSGMCKTDRENYEKYWDDINPFIKYGCIKDEKFSKKMMDYILFKNIDGKYLTLEDCINENKKEEAPAEN
;
A
#
# COMPACT_ATOMS: atom_id res chain seq x y z
N LYS A 1 16.45 -16.41 24.05
CA LYS A 1 15.76 -16.05 22.80
C LYS A 1 16.08 -14.59 22.57
N ASP A 2 16.91 -14.31 21.57
CA ASP A 2 17.30 -12.95 21.21
C ASP A 2 16.08 -12.19 20.71
N LYS A 3 15.75 -11.08 21.35
CA LYS A 3 14.61 -10.22 20.99
C LYS A 3 14.74 -9.58 19.59
N THR A 4 15.93 -9.61 19.02
CA THR A 4 16.24 -9.01 17.72
C THR A 4 15.71 -9.77 16.51
N ASN A 5 15.31 -11.04 16.66
CA ASN A 5 14.77 -11.85 15.54
C ASN A 5 13.26 -12.07 15.58
N SER A 6 12.53 -11.53 16.59
CA SER A 6 11.08 -11.73 16.68
C SER A 6 10.29 -10.92 15.64
N ASP A 7 10.85 -9.80 15.20
CA ASP A 7 10.15 -8.88 14.27
C ASP A 7 10.13 -9.39 12.82
N GLN A 8 10.96 -10.39 12.50
CA GLN A 8 11.01 -11.03 11.18
C GLN A 8 10.11 -12.26 11.05
N ILE A 9 9.49 -12.71 12.15
CA ILE A 9 8.65 -13.91 12.14
C ILE A 9 7.21 -13.50 11.82
N ILE A 10 6.74 -13.87 10.63
CA ILE A 10 5.35 -13.62 10.18
C ILE A 10 4.37 -14.57 10.88
N GLY A 11 4.77 -15.80 11.15
CA GLY A 11 3.94 -16.84 11.76
C GLY A 11 3.92 -16.78 13.28
N HIS A 12 2.72 -16.72 13.88
CA HIS A 12 2.54 -16.69 15.34
C HIS A 12 2.11 -18.03 15.94
N PHE A 13 1.40 -18.86 15.18
CA PHE A 13 0.73 -20.06 15.69
C PHE A 13 1.34 -21.38 15.20
N GLY A 14 2.25 -21.36 14.22
CA GLY A 14 2.88 -22.55 13.65
C GLY A 14 1.94 -23.44 12.82
N LEU A 15 0.74 -22.98 12.49
CA LEU A 15 -0.30 -23.77 11.85
C LEU A 15 -0.46 -23.48 10.35
N GLY A 16 0.19 -22.43 9.83
CA GLY A 16 0.01 -21.97 8.43
C GLY A 16 0.33 -23.04 7.39
N PHE A 17 1.34 -23.88 7.65
CA PHE A 17 1.71 -24.93 6.71
C PHE A 17 0.60 -25.95 6.47
N TYR A 18 -0.18 -26.28 7.51
CA TYR A 18 -1.28 -27.27 7.35
C TYR A 18 -2.36 -26.83 6.37
N SER A 19 -2.45 -25.54 6.06
CA SER A 19 -3.37 -25.05 5.02
C SER A 19 -3.04 -25.57 3.61
N ALA A 20 -1.80 -26.04 3.37
CA ALA A 20 -1.41 -26.68 2.11
C ALA A 20 -2.31 -27.89 1.79
N PHE A 21 -2.70 -28.68 2.78
CA PHE A 21 -3.58 -29.83 2.62
C PHE A 21 -5.05 -29.49 2.39
N MET A 22 -5.43 -28.23 2.44
CA MET A 22 -6.75 -27.78 2.01
C MET A 22 -6.87 -27.71 0.48
N VAL A 23 -5.73 -27.59 -0.22
CA VAL A 23 -5.67 -27.41 -1.67
C VAL A 23 -4.91 -28.52 -2.39
N ALA A 24 -4.18 -29.35 -1.65
CA ALA A 24 -3.35 -30.42 -2.22
C ALA A 24 -3.66 -31.78 -1.61
N ASP A 25 -3.67 -32.81 -2.45
CA ASP A 25 -3.78 -34.21 -2.03
C ASP A 25 -2.48 -34.75 -1.49
N GLU A 26 -1.35 -34.16 -1.93
CA GLU A 26 -0.01 -34.55 -1.51
C GLU A 26 0.92 -33.33 -1.49
N VAL A 27 1.86 -33.29 -0.53
CA VAL A 27 2.85 -32.23 -0.38
C VAL A 27 4.22 -32.85 -0.29
N HIS A 28 5.14 -32.37 -1.14
CA HIS A 28 6.56 -32.72 -1.06
C HIS A 28 7.40 -31.54 -0.58
N ILE A 29 8.41 -31.79 0.22
CA ILE A 29 9.39 -30.80 0.65
C ILE A 29 10.79 -31.32 0.40
N ASP A 30 11.56 -30.59 -0.40
CA ASP A 30 12.99 -30.80 -0.62
C ASP A 30 13.77 -29.67 0.03
N SER A 31 14.64 -29.98 0.98
CA SER A 31 15.36 -28.97 1.74
C SER A 31 16.83 -29.31 1.89
N LEU A 32 17.68 -28.28 1.71
CA LEU A 32 19.10 -28.33 2.04
C LEU A 32 19.46 -27.16 2.96
N SER A 33 19.97 -27.46 4.15
CA SER A 33 20.38 -26.46 5.13
C SER A 33 21.62 -25.70 4.66
N TYR A 34 21.71 -24.42 5.06
CA TYR A 34 22.92 -23.59 4.87
C TYR A 34 24.11 -24.02 5.72
N LYS A 35 23.91 -24.92 6.69
CA LYS A 35 24.99 -25.41 7.56
C LYS A 35 25.92 -26.33 6.79
N GLU A 36 27.21 -26.11 6.93
CA GLU A 36 28.25 -26.91 6.28
C GLU A 36 28.10 -28.39 6.67
N GLY A 37 28.24 -29.31 5.70
CA GLY A 37 28.12 -30.76 5.92
C GLY A 37 26.68 -31.27 6.07
N SER A 38 25.66 -30.44 5.83
CA SER A 38 24.27 -30.89 5.85
C SER A 38 23.97 -31.79 4.64
N THR A 39 23.15 -32.82 4.85
CA THR A 39 22.59 -33.66 3.79
C THR A 39 21.21 -33.13 3.40
N PRO A 40 20.85 -33.16 2.09
CA PRO A 40 19.52 -32.79 1.65
C PRO A 40 18.48 -33.79 2.17
N VAL A 41 17.28 -33.31 2.44
CA VAL A 41 16.15 -34.09 2.94
C VAL A 41 14.98 -33.97 1.98
N HIS A 42 14.36 -35.09 1.69
CA HIS A 42 13.09 -35.19 0.98
C HIS A 42 12.01 -35.69 1.94
N TRP A 43 10.89 -34.96 2.03
CA TRP A 43 9.74 -35.28 2.90
C TRP A 43 8.46 -35.27 2.07
N THR A 44 7.57 -36.25 2.31
CA THR A 44 6.27 -36.33 1.65
C THR A 44 5.17 -36.66 2.66
N CYS A 45 3.96 -36.12 2.40
CA CYS A 45 2.78 -36.39 3.22
C CYS A 45 1.52 -36.15 2.37
N ASP A 46 0.50 -36.96 2.58
CA ASP A 46 -0.84 -36.87 1.98
C ASP A 46 -1.88 -36.19 2.88
N GLY A 47 -1.43 -35.54 3.97
CA GLY A 47 -2.31 -34.92 4.97
C GLY A 47 -2.79 -35.86 6.06
N SER A 48 -2.40 -37.14 6.03
CA SER A 48 -2.65 -38.09 7.10
C SER A 48 -1.71 -37.86 8.31
N THR A 49 -1.75 -38.73 9.29
CA THR A 49 -0.85 -38.68 10.45
C THR A 49 0.52 -39.28 10.15
N GLU A 50 0.70 -39.89 9.00
CA GLU A 50 1.94 -40.51 8.57
C GLU A 50 2.65 -39.65 7.52
N TYR A 51 3.98 -39.71 7.50
CA TYR A 51 4.80 -39.05 6.50
C TYR A 51 6.03 -39.91 6.19
N ASP A 52 6.56 -39.76 5.00
CA ASP A 52 7.82 -40.38 4.62
C ASP A 52 8.93 -39.33 4.60
N MET A 53 10.13 -39.74 5.04
CA MET A 53 11.34 -38.91 5.01
C MET A 53 12.54 -39.71 4.57
N SER A 54 13.27 -39.21 3.58
CA SER A 54 14.46 -39.85 3.00
C SER A 54 15.53 -38.81 2.67
N GLU A 55 16.69 -39.28 2.27
CA GLU A 55 17.72 -38.39 1.71
C GLU A 55 17.24 -37.80 0.39
N GLY A 56 17.36 -36.47 0.24
CA GLY A 56 16.96 -35.74 -0.93
C GLY A 56 18.07 -35.60 -1.97
N SER A 57 17.72 -35.01 -3.11
CA SER A 57 18.62 -34.75 -4.24
C SER A 57 18.99 -33.27 -4.41
N LYS A 58 18.52 -32.39 -3.53
CA LYS A 58 18.71 -30.94 -3.64
C LYS A 58 20.18 -30.56 -3.48
N THR A 59 20.73 -29.80 -4.40
CA THR A 59 22.15 -29.39 -4.44
C THR A 59 22.37 -27.94 -4.02
N THR A 60 21.30 -27.13 -4.01
CA THR A 60 21.34 -25.72 -3.62
C THR A 60 20.69 -25.52 -2.27
N VAL A 61 21.25 -24.62 -1.45
CA VAL A 61 20.67 -24.24 -0.16
C VAL A 61 19.28 -23.64 -0.33
N GLY A 62 18.35 -24.03 0.52
CA GLY A 62 16.99 -23.55 0.52
C GLY A 62 15.95 -24.67 0.62
N THR A 63 14.69 -24.31 0.59
CA THR A 63 13.55 -25.23 0.70
C THR A 63 12.63 -25.06 -0.50
N GLU A 64 12.25 -26.17 -1.11
CA GLU A 64 11.28 -26.27 -2.18
C GLU A 64 10.06 -27.02 -1.65
N ILE A 65 8.87 -26.48 -1.87
CA ILE A 65 7.60 -27.07 -1.46
C ILE A 65 6.76 -27.28 -2.71
N THR A 66 6.41 -28.52 -3.01
CA THR A 66 5.58 -28.88 -4.16
C THR A 66 4.21 -29.30 -3.66
N LEU A 67 3.16 -28.64 -4.15
CA LEU A 67 1.77 -28.96 -3.86
C LEU A 67 1.15 -29.68 -5.07
N PHE A 68 0.72 -30.91 -4.88
CA PHE A 68 -0.06 -31.66 -5.87
C PHE A 68 -1.53 -31.35 -5.64
N LEU A 69 -2.07 -30.40 -6.43
CA LEU A 69 -3.40 -29.85 -6.23
C LEU A 69 -4.47 -30.93 -6.36
N ASN A 70 -5.46 -30.90 -5.47
CA ASN A 70 -6.67 -31.72 -5.60
C ASN A 70 -7.57 -31.21 -6.75
N GLU A 71 -8.56 -32.04 -7.17
CA GLU A 71 -9.42 -31.72 -8.29
C GLU A 71 -10.23 -30.43 -8.11
N ASP A 72 -10.65 -30.12 -6.88
CA ASP A 72 -11.45 -28.94 -6.57
C ASP A 72 -10.63 -27.63 -6.60
N CYS A 73 -9.30 -27.74 -6.55
CA CYS A 73 -8.38 -26.60 -6.45
C CYS A 73 -7.51 -26.40 -7.71
N LEU A 74 -7.82 -27.04 -8.83
CA LEU A 74 -7.08 -26.92 -10.09
C LEU A 74 -7.07 -25.48 -10.66
N GLU A 75 -7.96 -24.61 -10.21
CA GLU A 75 -7.93 -23.19 -10.55
C GLU A 75 -6.57 -22.53 -10.18
N PHE A 76 -5.92 -23.00 -9.12
CA PHE A 76 -4.61 -22.49 -8.67
C PHE A 76 -3.43 -23.02 -9.50
N ALA A 77 -3.64 -23.92 -10.46
CA ALA A 77 -2.65 -24.25 -11.48
C ALA A 77 -2.55 -23.16 -12.55
N ASN A 78 -3.43 -22.16 -12.53
CA ASN A 78 -3.44 -21.05 -13.48
C ASN A 78 -2.62 -19.87 -12.93
N GLU A 79 -1.62 -19.39 -13.71
CA GLU A 79 -0.75 -18.28 -13.33
C GLU A 79 -1.53 -17.01 -12.95
N TYR A 80 -2.57 -16.65 -13.73
CA TYR A 80 -3.37 -15.45 -13.46
C TYR A 80 -4.09 -15.53 -12.13
N ARG A 81 -4.62 -16.72 -11.80
CA ARG A 81 -5.32 -16.95 -10.53
C ARG A 81 -4.35 -16.88 -9.35
N VAL A 82 -3.16 -17.49 -9.47
CA VAL A 82 -2.14 -17.42 -8.43
C VAL A 82 -1.66 -15.97 -8.26
N ARG A 83 -1.43 -15.25 -9.36
CA ARG A 83 -1.05 -13.83 -9.33
C ARG A 83 -2.07 -12.97 -8.60
N GLU A 84 -3.36 -13.13 -8.91
CA GLU A 84 -4.45 -12.41 -8.24
C GLU A 84 -4.44 -12.64 -6.72
N VAL A 85 -4.25 -13.89 -6.29
CA VAL A 85 -4.15 -14.23 -4.87
C VAL A 85 -2.91 -13.61 -4.22
N LEU A 86 -1.75 -13.70 -4.87
CA LEU A 86 -0.51 -13.12 -4.36
C LEU A 86 -0.60 -11.59 -4.29
N GLU A 87 -1.15 -10.94 -5.30
CA GLU A 87 -1.35 -9.48 -5.30
C GLU A 87 -2.32 -9.05 -4.20
N LYS A 88 -3.37 -9.82 -3.94
CA LYS A 88 -4.32 -9.50 -2.87
C LYS A 88 -3.71 -9.62 -1.47
N TYR A 89 -2.99 -10.71 -1.21
CA TYR A 89 -2.58 -11.05 0.16
C TYR A 89 -1.11 -10.75 0.47
N CYS A 90 -0.26 -10.66 -0.55
CA CYS A 90 1.18 -10.63 -0.41
C CYS A 90 1.85 -9.35 -0.95
N SER A 91 1.08 -8.39 -1.52
CA SER A 91 1.63 -7.19 -2.18
C SER A 91 2.61 -6.37 -1.34
N PHE A 92 2.52 -6.46 -0.04
CA PHE A 92 3.35 -5.68 0.88
C PHE A 92 4.10 -6.54 1.89
N MET A 93 4.17 -7.85 1.66
CA MET A 93 4.96 -8.72 2.54
C MET A 93 6.42 -8.27 2.59
N PRO A 94 7.07 -8.35 3.78
CA PRO A 94 8.45 -7.87 3.97
C PRO A 94 9.51 -8.82 3.39
N VAL A 95 9.13 -9.60 2.39
CA VAL A 95 9.98 -10.52 1.63
C VAL A 95 9.63 -10.43 0.16
N GLU A 96 10.62 -10.50 -0.72
CA GLU A 96 10.38 -10.52 -2.16
C GLU A 96 9.71 -11.82 -2.59
N ILE A 97 8.68 -11.71 -3.42
CA ILE A 97 7.89 -12.82 -3.93
C ILE A 97 7.86 -12.73 -5.45
N PHE A 98 8.29 -13.80 -6.11
CA PHE A 98 8.32 -13.90 -7.56
C PHE A 98 7.40 -15.03 -8.02
N LEU A 99 6.77 -14.85 -9.18
CA LEU A 99 5.92 -15.85 -9.81
C LEU A 99 6.41 -16.11 -11.23
N SER A 100 6.65 -17.38 -11.56
CA SER A 100 7.03 -17.80 -12.89
C SER A 100 6.44 -19.17 -13.21
N LYS A 101 6.30 -19.49 -14.50
CA LYS A 101 5.97 -20.84 -14.98
C LYS A 101 7.26 -21.66 -15.09
N ALA A 102 7.25 -22.88 -14.58
CA ALA A 102 8.41 -23.78 -14.62
C ALA A 102 8.93 -24.03 -16.06
N ASN A 103 8.03 -24.09 -17.05
CA ASN A 103 8.35 -24.37 -18.44
C ASN A 103 8.18 -23.15 -19.37
N ALA A 104 8.23 -21.92 -18.81
CA ALA A 104 8.15 -20.72 -19.64
C ALA A 104 9.44 -20.59 -20.50
N PRO A 105 9.32 -20.15 -21.76
CA PRO A 105 10.50 -19.79 -22.55
C PRO A 105 11.23 -18.63 -21.88
N GLN A 106 12.57 -18.60 -22.04
CA GLN A 106 13.37 -17.50 -21.53
C GLN A 106 12.95 -16.20 -22.24
N GLU A 107 12.57 -15.21 -21.47
CA GLU A 107 12.31 -13.85 -21.95
C GLU A 107 13.55 -12.98 -21.80
N TYR A 108 13.65 -11.98 -22.67
CA TYR A 108 14.77 -11.04 -22.71
C TYR A 108 14.26 -9.61 -22.63
N GLU A 109 15.09 -8.72 -22.08
CA GLU A 109 14.87 -7.27 -22.10
C GLU A 109 16.15 -6.56 -22.54
N THR A 110 15.99 -5.37 -23.13
CA THR A 110 17.11 -4.54 -23.56
C THR A 110 17.16 -3.31 -22.67
N ILE A 111 18.29 -3.09 -22.03
CA ILE A 111 18.55 -1.97 -21.12
C ILE A 111 19.74 -1.16 -21.60
N ASP A 112 19.91 0.07 -21.11
CA ASP A 112 21.13 0.83 -21.31
C ASP A 112 22.29 0.15 -20.54
N GLU A 113 23.49 0.12 -21.09
CA GLU A 113 24.64 -0.57 -20.47
C GLU A 113 24.94 -0.02 -19.06
N SER A 114 24.64 1.27 -18.82
CA SER A 114 24.77 1.92 -17.51
C SER A 114 23.81 1.39 -16.43
N GLU A 115 22.75 0.66 -16.82
CA GLU A 115 21.76 0.06 -15.91
C GLU A 115 22.07 -1.41 -15.58
N LEU A 116 23.19 -1.94 -16.09
CA LEU A 116 23.62 -3.31 -15.87
C LEU A 116 23.96 -3.53 -14.38
N LYS A 117 23.47 -4.63 -13.83
CA LYS A 117 23.74 -5.08 -12.45
C LYS A 117 24.66 -6.29 -12.47
N ASP A 118 25.32 -6.54 -11.32
CA ASP A 118 26.29 -7.64 -11.17
C ASP A 118 25.66 -9.04 -11.36
N ASP A 119 24.37 -9.17 -11.14
CA ASP A 119 23.60 -10.42 -11.23
C ASP A 119 22.89 -10.60 -12.60
N ASP A 120 23.00 -9.63 -13.51
CA ASP A 120 22.41 -9.73 -14.83
C ASP A 120 23.17 -10.73 -15.74
N VAL A 121 22.41 -11.52 -16.46
CA VAL A 121 22.97 -12.41 -17.49
C VAL A 121 22.89 -11.72 -18.84
N VAL A 122 24.03 -11.20 -19.30
CA VAL A 122 24.14 -10.54 -20.59
C VAL A 122 24.14 -11.59 -21.72
N VAL A 123 23.26 -11.40 -22.69
CA VAL A 123 23.09 -12.26 -23.87
C VAL A 123 23.77 -11.63 -25.10
N GLU A 124 23.64 -10.32 -25.27
CA GLU A 124 24.11 -9.59 -26.42
C GLU A 124 24.38 -8.12 -26.09
N HIS A 125 25.46 -7.56 -26.66
CA HIS A 125 25.71 -6.11 -26.66
C HIS A 125 25.17 -5.49 -27.94
N ILE A 126 24.44 -4.39 -27.84
CA ILE A 126 23.78 -3.72 -28.95
C ILE A 126 24.28 -2.27 -29.00
N HIS A 127 24.91 -1.91 -30.12
CA HIS A 127 25.30 -0.55 -30.39
C HIS A 127 24.21 0.14 -31.23
N GLU A 128 23.64 1.22 -30.75
CA GLU A 128 22.72 2.08 -31.50
C GLU A 128 23.48 3.32 -31.97
N ASP A 129 23.62 3.47 -33.29
CA ASP A 129 24.22 4.67 -33.87
C ASP A 129 23.42 5.94 -33.58
N ALA A 130 24.13 7.07 -33.51
CA ALA A 130 23.47 8.37 -33.35
C ALA A 130 22.51 8.64 -34.51
N LYS A 131 21.33 9.16 -34.19
CA LYS A 131 20.33 9.54 -35.21
C LYS A 131 20.41 11.02 -35.48
N TYR A 132 20.49 11.39 -36.76
CA TYR A 132 20.53 12.74 -37.24
C TYR A 132 19.28 13.05 -38.08
N GLU A 133 18.68 14.21 -37.90
CA GLU A 133 17.62 14.74 -38.77
C GLU A 133 18.11 15.99 -39.50
N GLU A 134 17.75 16.09 -40.80
CA GLU A 134 18.02 17.28 -41.59
C GLU A 134 16.99 18.38 -41.21
N LYS A 135 17.46 19.51 -40.67
CA LYS A 135 16.66 20.71 -40.50
C LYS A 135 17.09 21.77 -41.50
N GLU A 136 16.11 22.34 -42.18
CA GLU A 136 16.32 23.47 -43.10
C GLU A 136 16.42 24.78 -42.31
N LYS A 137 17.51 25.51 -42.50
CA LYS A 137 17.72 26.84 -41.91
C LYS A 137 16.96 27.89 -42.73
N GLU A 138 16.70 29.06 -42.13
CA GLU A 138 16.04 30.19 -42.76
C GLU A 138 16.76 30.68 -44.03
N ASP A 139 18.01 30.37 -44.21
CA ASP A 139 18.82 30.68 -45.41
C ASP A 139 18.74 29.62 -46.51
N GLY A 140 17.93 28.57 -46.35
CA GLY A 140 17.77 27.47 -47.30
C GLY A 140 18.85 26.39 -47.27
N THR A 141 19.80 26.46 -46.31
CA THR A 141 20.81 25.42 -46.12
C THR A 141 20.29 24.34 -45.17
N LYS A 142 20.64 23.08 -45.43
CA LYS A 142 20.30 21.93 -44.60
C LYS A 142 21.42 21.68 -43.59
N GLU A 143 21.03 21.55 -42.32
CA GLU A 143 21.92 21.15 -41.24
C GLU A 143 21.47 19.81 -40.66
N GLN A 144 22.43 18.87 -40.49
CA GLN A 144 22.15 17.66 -39.74
C GLN A 144 22.22 17.96 -38.24
N VAL A 145 21.08 17.83 -37.57
CA VAL A 145 20.95 18.00 -36.12
C VAL A 145 20.88 16.62 -35.50
N GLU A 146 21.77 16.35 -34.56
CA GLU A 146 21.73 15.12 -33.77
C GLU A 146 20.45 15.11 -32.89
N VAL A 147 19.58 14.14 -33.15
CA VAL A 147 18.30 13.98 -32.46
C VAL A 147 18.42 12.97 -31.29
N SER A 148 19.32 12.01 -31.46
CA SER A 148 19.62 11.01 -30.43
C SER A 148 21.10 10.65 -30.49
N PRO A 149 21.85 10.76 -29.39
CA PRO A 149 23.24 10.32 -29.33
C PRO A 149 23.35 8.80 -29.51
N ALA A 150 24.52 8.35 -29.90
CA ALA A 150 24.85 6.93 -29.90
C ALA A 150 24.69 6.35 -28.49
N LYS A 151 24.09 5.16 -28.37
CA LYS A 151 23.85 4.49 -27.09
C LYS A 151 24.35 3.06 -27.12
N GLU A 152 25.02 2.68 -26.05
CA GLU A 152 25.37 1.29 -25.79
C GLU A 152 24.24 0.65 -24.97
N LYS A 153 23.64 -0.40 -25.50
CA LYS A 153 22.60 -1.20 -24.88
C LYS A 153 23.04 -2.64 -24.73
N VAL A 154 22.46 -3.31 -23.76
CA VAL A 154 22.68 -4.73 -23.56
C VAL A 154 21.34 -5.46 -23.52
N LYS A 155 21.30 -6.60 -24.17
CA LYS A 155 20.20 -7.55 -24.06
C LYS A 155 20.54 -8.52 -22.95
N ILE A 156 19.69 -8.56 -21.95
CA ILE A 156 19.83 -9.41 -20.76
C ILE A 156 18.67 -10.39 -20.66
N ASN A 157 18.84 -11.44 -19.87
CA ASN A 157 17.69 -12.21 -19.42
C ASN A 157 16.76 -11.27 -18.66
N LYS A 158 15.46 -11.30 -19.00
CA LYS A 158 14.46 -10.46 -18.32
C LYS A 158 14.53 -10.66 -16.82
N ARG A 159 14.70 -9.57 -16.10
CA ARG A 159 14.77 -9.57 -14.64
C ARG A 159 13.44 -10.05 -14.05
N PRO A 160 13.46 -10.91 -13.03
CA PRO A 160 12.24 -11.24 -12.31
C PRO A 160 11.70 -10.00 -11.59
N VAL A 161 10.39 -9.78 -11.69
CA VAL A 161 9.71 -8.68 -11.01
C VAL A 161 9.04 -9.19 -9.75
N SER A 162 9.39 -8.63 -8.60
CA SER A 162 8.74 -8.96 -7.34
C SER A 162 7.28 -8.48 -7.35
N ILE A 163 6.37 -9.34 -6.91
CA ILE A 163 4.97 -9.00 -6.67
C ILE A 163 4.85 -8.14 -5.41
N SER A 164 5.68 -8.42 -4.41
CA SER A 164 5.67 -7.71 -3.13
C SER A 164 6.53 -6.45 -3.17
N ASP A 165 6.02 -5.38 -2.58
CA ASP A 165 6.75 -4.17 -2.26
C ASP A 165 7.19 -4.24 -0.79
N ILE A 166 8.46 -4.56 -0.57
CA ILE A 166 9.02 -4.76 0.78
C ILE A 166 9.22 -3.46 1.57
N HIS A 167 9.15 -2.32 0.89
CA HIS A 167 9.28 -0.99 1.48
C HIS A 167 8.07 -0.10 1.14
N PRO A 168 6.86 -0.49 1.54
CA PRO A 168 5.67 0.26 1.19
C PRO A 168 5.70 1.68 1.75
N LEU A 169 5.03 2.60 1.06
CA LEU A 169 5.09 4.04 1.33
C LEU A 169 4.80 4.39 2.78
N TRP A 170 3.87 3.70 3.45
CA TRP A 170 3.53 3.98 4.85
C TRP A 170 4.63 3.64 5.87
N THR A 171 5.68 2.91 5.47
CA THR A 171 6.83 2.61 6.34
C THR A 171 7.86 3.74 6.35
N LYS A 172 7.84 4.62 5.34
CA LYS A 172 8.71 5.79 5.24
C LYS A 172 8.28 6.88 6.21
N HIS A 173 9.20 7.78 6.54
CA HIS A 173 8.83 8.97 7.30
C HIS A 173 8.07 9.95 6.39
N PRO A 174 7.00 10.64 6.87
CA PRO A 174 6.23 11.58 6.04
C PRO A 174 7.07 12.65 5.33
N ASN A 175 8.17 13.10 5.94
CA ASN A 175 9.07 14.10 5.35
C ASN A 175 9.90 13.57 4.17
N GLU A 176 9.92 12.26 3.95
CA GLU A 176 10.64 11.58 2.86
C GLU A 176 9.71 11.31 1.67
N CYS A 177 8.43 11.65 1.80
CA CYS A 177 7.39 11.37 0.81
C CYS A 177 6.94 12.67 0.14
N SER A 178 6.93 12.69 -1.18
CA SER A 178 6.35 13.76 -1.99
C SER A 178 4.85 13.57 -2.20
N ASP A 179 4.16 14.63 -2.61
CA ASP A 179 2.73 14.54 -2.96
C ASP A 179 2.47 13.54 -4.09
N GLU A 180 3.40 13.42 -5.04
CA GLU A 180 3.27 12.45 -6.14
C GLU A 180 3.41 11.02 -5.66
N ASP A 181 4.29 10.74 -4.69
CA ASP A 181 4.40 9.41 -4.07
C ASP A 181 3.06 8.97 -3.46
N TYR A 182 2.35 9.89 -2.76
CA TYR A 182 1.03 9.60 -2.18
C TYR A 182 -0.03 9.35 -3.25
N LYS A 183 -0.04 10.11 -4.33
CA LYS A 183 -0.99 9.95 -5.43
C LYS A 183 -0.74 8.66 -6.21
N GLU A 184 0.52 8.34 -6.49
CA GLU A 184 0.91 7.10 -7.16
C GLU A 184 0.56 5.88 -6.32
N PHE A 185 0.85 5.93 -5.02
CA PHE A 185 0.48 4.88 -4.09
C PHE A 185 -1.05 4.69 -4.04
N TYR A 186 -1.83 5.78 -4.02
CA TYR A 186 -3.28 5.72 -4.07
C TYR A 186 -3.79 5.04 -5.35
N ARG A 187 -3.28 5.44 -6.51
CA ARG A 187 -3.62 4.83 -7.81
C ARG A 187 -3.30 3.33 -7.82
N LYS A 188 -2.11 2.97 -7.37
CA LYS A 188 -1.63 1.58 -7.32
C LYS A 188 -2.49 0.68 -6.42
N VAL A 189 -2.81 1.15 -5.21
CA VAL A 189 -3.47 0.32 -4.19
C VAL A 189 -4.97 0.21 -4.40
N PHE A 190 -5.62 1.28 -4.86
CA PHE A 190 -7.08 1.35 -4.98
C PHE A 190 -7.58 1.30 -6.42
N ASN A 191 -6.68 1.25 -7.41
CA ASN A 191 -7.02 1.31 -8.84
C ASN A 191 -7.97 2.46 -9.16
N ASP A 192 -7.78 3.59 -8.48
CA ASP A 192 -8.58 4.81 -8.64
C ASP A 192 -7.68 5.92 -9.18
N TYR A 193 -7.94 6.32 -10.42
CA TYR A 193 -7.15 7.33 -11.12
C TYR A 193 -7.58 8.77 -10.82
N ARG A 194 -8.67 8.94 -10.08
CA ARG A 194 -9.08 10.27 -9.58
C ARG A 194 -8.20 10.63 -8.40
N GLU A 195 -7.64 11.81 -8.43
CA GLU A 195 -6.80 12.28 -7.32
C GLU A 195 -7.64 12.43 -6.04
N PRO A 196 -7.13 11.93 -4.89
CA PRO A 196 -7.76 12.18 -3.60
C PRO A 196 -7.71 13.67 -3.27
N LEU A 197 -8.64 14.15 -2.45
CA LEU A 197 -8.67 15.55 -2.03
C LEU A 197 -7.46 15.87 -1.12
N PHE A 198 -7.18 15.00 -0.19
CA PHE A 198 -6.04 15.07 0.72
C PHE A 198 -5.78 13.69 1.36
N TRP A 199 -4.68 13.59 2.10
CA TRP A 199 -4.30 12.37 2.82
C TRP A 199 -3.74 12.69 4.20
N ILE A 200 -3.69 11.65 5.03
CA ILE A 200 -3.13 11.67 6.37
C ILE A 200 -2.14 10.51 6.46
N HIS A 201 -0.87 10.80 6.65
CA HIS A 201 0.13 9.80 6.95
C HIS A 201 0.14 9.54 8.46
N LEU A 202 -0.24 8.34 8.86
CA LEU A 202 -0.26 7.89 10.25
C LEU A 202 1.10 7.32 10.61
N ASN A 203 1.67 7.80 11.71
CA ASN A 203 2.90 7.27 12.27
C ASN A 203 2.81 7.46 13.80
N MET A 204 2.64 6.37 14.52
CA MET A 204 2.51 6.35 15.97
C MET A 204 3.23 5.13 16.53
N ASP A 205 4.12 5.38 17.50
CA ASP A 205 4.89 4.34 18.17
C ASP A 205 4.35 4.03 19.57
N TYR A 206 3.59 4.94 20.18
CA TYR A 206 3.02 4.78 21.52
C TYR A 206 1.62 5.39 21.60
N PRO A 207 0.64 4.77 22.26
CA PRO A 207 0.70 3.56 23.11
C PRO A 207 0.67 2.23 22.36
N PHE A 208 0.63 2.24 21.04
CA PHE A 208 0.73 1.07 20.16
C PHE A 208 1.33 1.50 18.84
N ASN A 209 2.00 0.56 18.15
CA ASN A 209 2.55 0.82 16.84
C ASN A 209 1.42 0.87 15.80
N LEU A 210 1.31 1.99 15.10
CA LEU A 210 0.35 2.14 14.01
C LEU A 210 0.97 3.01 12.93
N LYS A 211 1.08 2.45 11.75
CA LYS A 211 1.49 3.16 10.53
C LYS A 211 0.38 3.06 9.50
N GLY A 212 0.36 3.97 8.56
CA GLY A 212 -0.65 3.91 7.51
C GLY A 212 -0.81 5.21 6.76
N ILE A 213 -1.64 5.16 5.73
CA ILE A 213 -2.02 6.34 4.95
C ILE A 213 -3.53 6.27 4.72
N LEU A 214 -4.22 7.32 5.13
CA LEU A 214 -5.65 7.48 4.90
C LEU A 214 -5.87 8.57 3.86
N TYR A 215 -6.73 8.31 2.91
CA TYR A 215 -7.09 9.23 1.83
C TYR A 215 -8.55 9.63 1.92
N PHE A 216 -8.83 10.91 1.74
CA PHE A 216 -10.18 11.36 1.46
C PHE A 216 -10.39 11.35 -0.05
N PRO A 217 -11.17 10.38 -0.58
CA PRO A 217 -11.37 10.25 -2.01
C PRO A 217 -12.23 11.39 -2.55
N ARG A 218 -12.09 11.70 -3.84
CA ARG A 218 -13.07 12.52 -4.54
C ARG A 218 -14.28 11.64 -4.87
N ILE A 219 -15.45 11.99 -4.35
CA ILE A 219 -16.68 11.23 -4.52
C ILE A 219 -17.51 11.82 -5.65
N ASN A 220 -17.99 10.96 -6.54
CA ASN A 220 -19.09 11.29 -7.45
C ASN A 220 -20.35 10.60 -6.92
N THR A 221 -21.19 11.35 -6.22
CA THR A 221 -22.39 10.84 -5.55
C THR A 221 -23.43 10.22 -6.50
N GLU A 222 -23.31 10.45 -7.80
CA GLU A 222 -24.24 9.87 -8.79
C GLU A 222 -23.91 8.41 -9.12
N TYR A 223 -22.63 8.00 -8.99
CA TYR A 223 -22.16 6.69 -9.47
C TYR A 223 -21.34 5.91 -8.47
N ASP A 224 -20.83 6.53 -7.42
CA ASP A 224 -19.92 5.89 -6.46
C ASP A 224 -20.66 5.40 -5.22
N SER A 225 -20.22 4.23 -4.71
CA SER A 225 -20.52 3.84 -3.34
C SER A 225 -19.87 4.81 -2.37
N ILE A 226 -20.61 5.21 -1.34
CA ILE A 226 -20.06 6.03 -0.25
C ILE A 226 -19.10 5.22 0.63
N GLU A 227 -19.09 3.90 0.51
CA GLU A 227 -18.18 3.04 1.26
C GLU A 227 -16.78 3.06 0.66
N GLY A 228 -15.82 3.53 1.46
CA GLY A 228 -14.39 3.46 1.16
C GLY A 228 -13.84 2.05 1.35
N THR A 229 -12.52 1.93 1.19
CA THR A 229 -11.82 0.67 1.38
C THR A 229 -10.63 0.88 2.29
N ILE A 230 -10.65 0.32 3.49
CA ILE A 230 -9.51 0.31 4.40
C ILE A 230 -8.92 -1.09 4.43
N LYS A 231 -7.66 -1.20 3.99
CA LYS A 231 -6.88 -2.44 4.03
C LYS A 231 -6.09 -2.49 5.32
N LEU A 232 -6.29 -3.53 6.11
CA LEU A 232 -5.62 -3.74 7.38
C LEU A 232 -4.47 -4.74 7.23
N TYR A 233 -3.31 -4.38 7.77
CA TYR A 233 -2.09 -5.18 7.81
C TYR A 233 -1.60 -5.35 9.24
N ASN A 234 -0.81 -6.38 9.45
CA ASN A 234 -0.03 -6.61 10.66
C ASN A 234 1.40 -6.98 10.21
N ASN A 235 2.37 -6.12 10.48
CA ASN A 235 3.74 -6.27 9.96
C ASN A 235 3.75 -6.52 8.44
N GLN A 236 3.07 -5.67 7.68
CA GLN A 236 2.96 -5.75 6.22
C GLN A 236 2.23 -7.00 5.68
N VAL A 237 1.72 -7.88 6.56
CA VAL A 237 0.91 -9.03 6.17
C VAL A 237 -0.55 -8.64 6.15
N PHE A 238 -1.22 -8.85 5.01
CA PHE A 238 -2.63 -8.52 4.86
C PHE A 238 -3.51 -9.32 5.83
N ILE A 239 -4.43 -8.65 6.49
CA ILE A 239 -5.38 -9.24 7.43
C ILE A 239 -6.78 -9.26 6.83
N ALA A 240 -7.29 -8.10 6.49
CA ALA A 240 -8.64 -7.94 5.94
C ALA A 240 -8.81 -6.54 5.33
N ASP A 241 -9.87 -6.37 4.57
CA ASP A 241 -10.38 -5.08 4.13
C ASP A 241 -11.74 -4.79 4.80
N ASN A 242 -12.08 -3.50 4.86
CA ASN A 242 -13.38 -3.00 5.34
C ASN A 242 -13.78 -3.42 6.77
N ILE A 243 -12.82 -3.43 7.68
CA ILE A 243 -13.12 -3.62 9.11
C ILE A 243 -13.76 -2.34 9.64
N LYS A 244 -15.10 -2.33 9.71
CA LYS A 244 -15.92 -1.17 10.10
C LYS A 244 -15.61 -0.66 11.52
N GLU A 245 -15.15 -1.55 12.39
CA GLU A 245 -14.87 -1.24 13.79
C GLU A 245 -13.62 -0.35 13.96
N VAL A 246 -12.69 -0.41 13.01
CA VAL A 246 -11.41 0.34 13.07
C VAL A 246 -11.59 1.81 12.69
N ILE A 247 -12.56 2.12 11.84
CA ILE A 247 -12.82 3.47 11.35
C ILE A 247 -14.13 4.00 11.92
N PRO A 248 -14.17 5.25 12.41
CA PRO A 248 -15.43 5.89 12.82
C PRO A 248 -16.45 5.86 11.67
N GLU A 249 -17.72 5.64 12.01
CA GLU A 249 -18.81 5.53 11.02
C GLU A 249 -18.87 6.74 10.07
N TYR A 250 -18.66 7.95 10.58
CA TYR A 250 -18.67 9.17 9.78
C TYR A 250 -17.44 9.35 8.86
N LEU A 251 -16.44 8.46 8.98
CA LEU A 251 -15.26 8.41 8.11
C LEU A 251 -15.25 7.16 7.20
N MET A 252 -16.36 6.44 7.10
CA MET A 252 -16.48 5.19 6.35
C MET A 252 -16.15 5.32 4.86
N LEU A 253 -16.13 6.54 4.31
CA LEU A 253 -15.78 6.80 2.90
C LEU A 253 -14.27 6.77 2.65
N LEU A 254 -13.44 6.83 3.69
CA LEU A 254 -11.99 6.88 3.54
C LEU A 254 -11.47 5.62 2.83
N LYS A 255 -10.51 5.82 1.96
CA LYS A 255 -9.66 4.76 1.44
C LYS A 255 -8.32 4.81 2.16
N GLY A 256 -7.72 3.67 2.46
CA GLY A 256 -6.45 3.71 3.14
C GLY A 256 -5.86 2.35 3.46
N VAL A 257 -4.67 2.42 4.01
CA VAL A 257 -3.92 1.30 4.54
C VAL A 257 -3.59 1.58 5.99
N ILE A 258 -3.82 0.62 6.85
CA ILE A 258 -3.45 0.65 8.27
C ILE A 258 -2.61 -0.58 8.56
N ASP A 259 -1.41 -0.39 9.07
CA ASP A 259 -0.52 -1.46 9.54
C ASP A 259 -0.30 -1.30 11.05
N CYS A 260 -0.73 -2.30 11.80
CA CYS A 260 -0.66 -2.29 13.26
C CYS A 260 -0.14 -3.63 13.78
N PRO A 261 1.17 -3.73 14.10
CA PRO A 261 1.79 -4.95 14.65
C PRO A 261 1.15 -5.43 15.96
N ASP A 262 0.68 -4.48 16.79
CA ASP A 262 0.11 -4.78 18.11
C ASP A 262 -1.37 -5.23 18.06
N LEU A 263 -1.91 -5.42 16.85
CA LEU A 263 -3.30 -5.80 16.65
C LEU A 263 -3.57 -7.21 17.23
N PRO A 264 -4.52 -7.36 18.15
CA PRO A 264 -4.86 -8.67 18.70
C PRO A 264 -5.65 -9.49 17.68
N LEU A 265 -4.98 -10.43 17.03
CA LEU A 265 -5.54 -11.31 16.01
C LEU A 265 -5.94 -12.66 16.60
N ASN A 266 -7.01 -13.24 16.07
CA ASN A 266 -7.31 -14.66 16.29
C ASN A 266 -6.41 -15.56 15.44
N VAL A 267 -6.51 -16.88 15.63
CA VAL A 267 -5.68 -17.88 14.91
C VAL A 267 -5.84 -17.76 13.38
N SER A 268 -7.04 -17.49 12.90
CA SER A 268 -7.34 -17.33 11.47
C SER A 268 -6.98 -15.94 10.94
N ARG A 269 -6.56 -14.99 11.79
CA ARG A 269 -6.33 -13.58 11.47
C ARG A 269 -7.56 -12.86 10.88
N SER A 270 -8.73 -13.47 10.90
CA SER A 270 -9.94 -12.95 10.25
C SER A 270 -10.81 -12.08 11.14
N ALA A 271 -10.53 -12.02 12.44
CA ALA A 271 -11.30 -11.23 13.40
C ALA A 271 -10.43 -10.59 14.47
N LEU A 272 -10.86 -9.41 14.91
CA LEU A 272 -10.26 -8.66 16.01
C LEU A 272 -10.85 -9.17 17.33
N GLN A 273 -9.98 -9.50 18.29
CA GLN A 273 -10.40 -10.09 19.56
C GLN A 273 -10.66 -9.06 20.68
N ASN A 274 -10.35 -7.78 20.44
CA ASN A 274 -10.39 -6.78 21.51
C ASN A 274 -11.04 -5.47 21.06
N ASP A 275 -12.31 -5.31 21.36
CA ASP A 275 -13.09 -4.10 21.06
C ASP A 275 -12.46 -2.82 21.68
N GLY A 276 -11.85 -2.93 22.86
CA GLY A 276 -11.21 -1.80 23.52
C GLY A 276 -9.96 -1.29 22.80
N PHE A 277 -9.19 -2.18 22.17
CA PHE A 277 -8.03 -1.81 21.38
C PHE A 277 -8.45 -1.15 20.04
N VAL A 278 -9.41 -1.76 19.36
CA VAL A 278 -9.98 -1.25 18.11
C VAL A 278 -10.56 0.15 18.31
N LYS A 279 -11.27 0.37 19.40
CA LYS A 279 -11.81 1.68 19.78
C LYS A 279 -10.71 2.74 19.93
N LYS A 280 -9.56 2.40 20.51
CA LYS A 280 -8.42 3.33 20.62
C LYS A 280 -7.86 3.73 19.25
N ILE A 281 -7.78 2.77 18.29
CA ILE A 281 -7.38 3.08 16.92
C ILE A 281 -8.38 4.04 16.29
N SER A 282 -9.66 3.76 16.39
CA SER A 282 -10.74 4.60 15.87
C SER A 282 -10.71 6.03 16.46
N GLU A 283 -10.52 6.17 17.76
CA GLU A 283 -10.36 7.48 18.43
C GLU A 283 -9.10 8.23 17.94
N TYR A 284 -8.00 7.52 17.72
CA TYR A 284 -6.77 8.11 17.18
C TYR A 284 -6.96 8.62 15.74
N ILE A 285 -7.61 7.84 14.89
CA ILE A 285 -7.92 8.22 13.51
C ILE A 285 -8.83 9.45 13.51
N SER A 286 -9.89 9.46 14.31
CA SER A 286 -10.79 10.60 14.49
C SER A 286 -10.03 11.88 14.85
N LYS A 287 -9.12 11.76 15.84
CA LYS A 287 -8.27 12.86 16.27
C LYS A 287 -7.39 13.39 15.14
N LYS A 288 -6.69 12.50 14.43
CA LYS A 288 -5.79 12.88 13.32
C LYS A 288 -6.54 13.54 12.16
N PHE A 289 -7.75 13.04 11.89
CA PHE A 289 -8.62 13.63 10.88
C PHE A 289 -9.03 15.05 11.26
N ALA A 290 -9.47 15.28 12.50
CA ALA A 290 -9.79 16.62 13.00
C ALA A 290 -8.56 17.55 12.98
N ASP A 291 -7.38 17.05 13.40
CA ASP A 291 -6.13 17.82 13.38
C ASP A 291 -5.74 18.23 11.94
N LYS A 292 -5.89 17.33 10.95
CA LYS A 292 -5.65 17.64 9.52
C LYS A 292 -6.58 18.73 9.02
N LEU A 293 -7.89 18.58 9.24
CA LEU A 293 -8.90 19.55 8.77
C LEU A 293 -8.75 20.92 9.42
N SER A 294 -8.55 20.97 10.74
CA SER A 294 -8.33 22.23 11.47
C SER A 294 -7.02 22.89 11.02
N GLY A 295 -5.98 22.11 10.75
CA GLY A 295 -4.72 22.58 10.17
C GLY A 295 -4.94 23.21 8.80
N MET A 296 -5.63 22.52 7.89
CA MET A 296 -5.95 23.04 6.54
C MET A 296 -6.74 24.35 6.63
N CYS A 297 -7.75 24.43 7.48
CA CYS A 297 -8.52 25.66 7.66
C CYS A 297 -7.66 26.85 8.08
N LYS A 298 -6.59 26.62 8.85
CA LYS A 298 -5.68 27.67 9.35
C LYS A 298 -4.57 28.03 8.37
N THR A 299 -3.98 27.03 7.70
CA THR A 299 -2.72 27.21 6.94
C THR A 299 -2.90 27.08 5.44
N ASP A 300 -4.03 26.50 4.98
CA ASP A 300 -4.32 26.25 3.57
C ASP A 300 -5.84 26.45 3.33
N ARG A 301 -6.30 27.64 3.68
CA ARG A 301 -7.72 28.01 3.66
C ARG A 301 -8.35 27.86 2.27
N GLU A 302 -7.63 28.16 1.20
CA GLU A 302 -8.10 28.05 -0.17
C GLU A 302 -8.51 26.63 -0.53
N ASN A 303 -7.64 25.65 -0.26
CA ASN A 303 -7.96 24.25 -0.50
C ASN A 303 -9.05 23.74 0.45
N TYR A 304 -9.08 24.20 1.71
CA TYR A 304 -10.13 23.83 2.65
C TYR A 304 -11.51 24.27 2.16
N GLU A 305 -11.64 25.50 1.65
CA GLU A 305 -12.89 26.02 1.06
C GLU A 305 -13.26 25.27 -0.23
N LYS A 306 -12.27 24.99 -1.08
CA LYS A 306 -12.46 24.24 -2.32
C LYS A 306 -13.02 22.83 -2.08
N TYR A 307 -12.60 22.18 -0.99
CA TYR A 307 -13.04 20.84 -0.64
C TYR A 307 -14.29 20.82 0.24
N TRP A 308 -14.73 21.98 0.74
CA TRP A 308 -15.76 22.06 1.76
C TRP A 308 -17.07 21.40 1.37
N ASP A 309 -17.52 21.58 0.13
CA ASP A 309 -18.79 21.00 -0.34
C ASP A 309 -18.73 19.47 -0.37
N ASP A 310 -17.55 18.88 -0.62
CA ASP A 310 -17.33 17.44 -0.60
C ASP A 310 -17.20 16.88 0.83
N ILE A 311 -16.57 17.61 1.74
CA ILE A 311 -16.22 17.11 3.08
C ILE A 311 -17.24 17.45 4.16
N ASN A 312 -18.01 18.54 4.00
CA ASN A 312 -18.88 19.04 5.06
C ASN A 312 -19.97 18.06 5.53
N PRO A 313 -20.59 17.20 4.72
CA PRO A 313 -21.57 16.24 5.21
C PRO A 313 -20.98 15.30 6.26
N PHE A 314 -19.75 14.83 6.03
CA PHE A 314 -19.05 13.92 6.92
C PHE A 314 -18.58 14.60 8.21
N ILE A 315 -18.09 15.85 8.10
CA ILE A 315 -17.71 16.66 9.26
C ILE A 315 -18.93 16.93 10.15
N LYS A 316 -20.04 17.38 9.56
CA LYS A 316 -21.28 17.66 10.31
C LYS A 316 -21.84 16.40 10.96
N TYR A 317 -21.85 15.28 10.23
CA TYR A 317 -22.27 14.00 10.78
C TYR A 317 -21.35 13.54 11.92
N GLY A 318 -20.03 13.70 11.77
CA GLY A 318 -19.06 13.43 12.84
C GLY A 318 -19.28 14.28 14.08
N CYS A 319 -19.61 15.58 13.91
CA CYS A 319 -19.92 16.46 15.03
C CYS A 319 -21.21 16.05 15.79
N ILE A 320 -22.15 15.40 15.10
CA ILE A 320 -23.37 14.87 15.74
C ILE A 320 -23.07 13.56 16.49
N LYS A 321 -22.19 12.71 15.95
CA LYS A 321 -21.93 11.36 16.47
C LYS A 321 -20.85 11.30 17.56
N ASP A 322 -19.86 12.19 17.50
CA ASP A 322 -18.68 12.18 18.37
C ASP A 322 -18.46 13.56 19.01
N GLU A 323 -18.72 13.65 20.32
CA GLU A 323 -18.56 14.89 21.09
C GLU A 323 -17.10 15.39 21.10
N LYS A 324 -16.11 14.49 21.14
CA LYS A 324 -14.69 14.86 21.11
C LYS A 324 -14.30 15.47 19.76
N PHE A 325 -14.81 14.87 18.69
CA PHE A 325 -14.63 15.38 17.33
C PHE A 325 -15.34 16.74 17.15
N SER A 326 -16.58 16.84 17.64
CA SER A 326 -17.37 18.08 17.62
C SER A 326 -16.62 19.24 18.28
N LYS A 327 -16.12 19.05 19.50
CA LYS A 327 -15.34 20.08 20.23
C LYS A 327 -14.11 20.58 19.46
N LYS A 328 -13.52 19.73 18.61
CA LYS A 328 -12.37 20.09 17.77
C LYS A 328 -12.75 20.80 16.49
N MET A 329 -13.92 20.48 15.93
CA MET A 329 -14.29 20.90 14.56
C MET A 329 -15.25 22.09 14.51
N MET A 330 -15.96 22.40 15.61
CA MET A 330 -17.00 23.43 15.62
C MET A 330 -16.51 24.80 15.11
N ASP A 331 -15.30 25.20 15.49
CA ASP A 331 -14.70 26.48 15.11
C ASP A 331 -14.26 26.52 13.62
N TYR A 332 -14.23 25.37 12.95
CA TYR A 332 -13.76 25.20 11.56
C TYR A 332 -14.89 24.85 10.60
N ILE A 333 -16.14 24.85 11.04
CA ILE A 333 -17.29 24.69 10.17
C ILE A 333 -17.47 25.96 9.35
N LEU A 334 -17.58 25.80 8.03
CA LEU A 334 -17.80 26.91 7.12
C LEU A 334 -19.29 27.09 6.81
N PHE A 335 -19.68 28.35 6.75
CA PHE A 335 -20.98 28.82 6.29
C PHE A 335 -20.80 29.61 5.00
N LYS A 336 -21.66 29.40 4.03
CA LYS A 336 -21.63 30.15 2.78
C LYS A 336 -22.57 31.34 2.86
N ASN A 337 -22.05 32.54 2.68
CA ASN A 337 -22.84 33.75 2.68
C ASN A 337 -23.59 33.95 1.34
N ILE A 338 -24.40 35.00 1.23
CA ILE A 338 -25.19 35.31 0.02
C ILE A 338 -24.33 35.64 -1.20
N ASP A 339 -23.09 36.08 -0.98
CA ASP A 339 -22.11 36.39 -2.05
C ASP A 339 -21.31 35.16 -2.46
N GLY A 340 -21.58 33.97 -1.86
CA GLY A 340 -20.91 32.74 -2.15
C GLY A 340 -19.57 32.54 -1.42
N LYS A 341 -19.20 33.44 -0.50
CA LYS A 341 -17.97 33.36 0.28
C LYS A 341 -18.13 32.40 1.46
N TYR A 342 -17.12 31.59 1.74
CA TYR A 342 -17.09 30.72 2.91
C TYR A 342 -16.50 31.42 4.12
N LEU A 343 -17.20 31.33 5.25
CA LEU A 343 -16.86 31.99 6.51
C LEU A 343 -16.98 30.99 7.67
N THR A 344 -16.06 31.04 8.62
CA THR A 344 -16.25 30.43 9.95
C THR A 344 -17.17 31.28 10.80
N LEU A 345 -17.63 30.77 11.94
CA LEU A 345 -18.40 31.57 12.89
C LEU A 345 -17.59 32.79 13.38
N GLU A 346 -16.30 32.62 13.63
CA GLU A 346 -15.40 33.70 14.03
C GLU A 346 -15.27 34.78 12.93
N ASP A 347 -15.12 34.37 11.67
CA ASP A 347 -15.12 35.29 10.52
C ASP A 347 -16.41 36.11 10.47
N CYS A 348 -17.58 35.45 10.65
CA CYS A 348 -18.86 36.12 10.67
C CYS A 348 -18.98 37.13 11.82
N ILE A 349 -18.50 36.79 13.01
CA ILE A 349 -18.50 37.70 14.17
C ILE A 349 -17.59 38.89 13.89
N ASN A 350 -16.40 38.67 13.34
CA ASN A 350 -15.43 39.74 13.06
C ASN A 350 -15.93 40.68 11.95
N GLU A 351 -16.53 40.19 10.91
CA GLU A 351 -17.12 41.02 9.83
C GLU A 351 -18.31 41.90 10.34
N ASN A 352 -19.00 41.44 11.40
CA ASN A 352 -20.14 42.15 11.97
C ASN A 352 -19.82 42.95 13.23
N LYS A 353 -18.58 42.96 13.73
CA LYS A 353 -18.18 43.86 14.79
C LYS A 353 -18.28 45.31 14.30
N LYS A 354 -19.20 46.10 14.86
CA LYS A 354 -19.19 47.53 14.68
C LYS A 354 -17.92 48.08 15.32
N GLU A 355 -17.16 48.89 14.59
CA GLU A 355 -16.12 49.72 15.20
C GLU A 355 -16.78 50.49 16.34
N GLU A 356 -16.39 50.24 17.59
CA GLU A 356 -16.75 51.10 18.71
C GLU A 356 -16.18 52.48 18.37
N ALA A 357 -17.06 53.45 18.15
CA ALA A 357 -16.66 54.84 18.00
C ALA A 357 -15.77 55.22 19.21
N PRO A 358 -14.62 55.90 18.99
CA PRO A 358 -13.79 56.32 20.09
C PRO A 358 -14.65 57.17 21.04
N ALA A 359 -14.63 56.79 22.34
CA ALA A 359 -15.33 57.58 23.34
C ALA A 359 -14.82 59.03 23.25
N GLU A 360 -15.68 59.94 22.84
CA GLU A 360 -15.44 61.38 22.96
C GLU A 360 -15.25 61.69 24.45
N ASN A 361 -14.02 62.08 24.79
CA ASN A 361 -13.69 62.65 26.10
C ASN A 361 -14.19 64.10 26.18
#